data_d16b65fce2d9e1575d319563339b8068
#
_entry.id   d16b65fce2d9e1575d319563339b8068
#
_cell.length_a   1.000
_cell.length_b   1.000
_cell.length_c   1.000
_cell.angle_alpha   90.00
_cell.angle_beta   90.00
_cell.angle_gamma   90.00
#
_symmetry.space_group_name_H-M   'P 1'
#
loop_
_entity.id
_entity.type
_entity.pdbx_description
1 polymer ?
#
loop_
_entity_poly.entity_id
_entity_poly.type
_entity_poly.pdbx_seq_one_letter_code
_entity_poly.pdbx_strand_id
1 'polypeptide(L)'
;MADRRCGILGVRLAAFALLLAALPAEAQTFQQMWMGRIARPPADNAEASVYWEDKWDARGKRFKPHEVSCAHRTEAFGTIFVVTNLDNGKKIECPVFDRGPYAQGRVLDFSLGAAKKIGCDGLCRVTVRRAGYE
;
A
#
# COMPACT_ATOMS: atom_id res chain seq x y z
N MET A 1 -29.79 -26.69 60.03
CA MET A 1 -28.55 -25.93 60.12
C MET A 1 -28.02 -25.84 58.75
N ALA A 2 -28.25 -24.75 58.07
CA ALA A 2 -27.32 -23.63 57.83
C ALA A 2 -26.16 -24.12 56.97
N ASP A 3 -25.87 -23.63 55.78
CA ASP A 3 -25.56 -22.24 55.42
C ASP A 3 -25.46 -22.14 53.87
N ARG A 4 -26.14 -21.24 53.23
CA ARG A 4 -25.71 -20.06 52.53
C ARG A 4 -24.27 -20.08 51.96
N ARG A 5 -24.16 -19.92 50.66
CA ARG A 5 -23.48 -18.79 49.98
C ARG A 5 -23.45 -19.09 48.50
N CYS A 6 -24.22 -18.41 47.80
CA CYS A 6 -24.01 -17.05 47.33
C CYS A 6 -23.33 -17.04 45.94
N GLY A 7 -24.15 -16.93 44.95
CA GLY A 7 -23.72 -16.47 43.65
C GLY A 7 -23.29 -15.03 43.76
N ILE A 8 -22.22 -14.66 43.22
CA ILE A 8 -21.82 -13.35 42.70
C ILE A 8 -20.61 -13.61 41.77
N LEU A 9 -20.83 -14.11 40.60
CA LEU A 9 -19.79 -14.08 39.56
C LEU A 9 -20.37 -13.91 38.16
N GLY A 10 -21.53 -13.27 38.06
CA GLY A 10 -22.21 -13.12 36.79
C GLY A 10 -22.40 -11.68 36.28
N VAL A 11 -21.91 -10.67 36.97
CA VAL A 11 -22.31 -9.26 36.67
C VAL A 11 -21.17 -8.35 36.18
N ARG A 12 -19.95 -8.87 36.02
CA ARG A 12 -18.81 -8.01 35.63
C ARG A 12 -18.34 -8.09 34.18
N LEU A 13 -18.92 -8.95 33.36
CA LEU A 13 -18.57 -9.04 31.93
C LEU A 13 -19.50 -8.24 31.00
N ALA A 14 -20.68 -7.85 31.46
CA ALA A 14 -21.62 -7.07 30.64
C ALA A 14 -21.33 -5.55 30.63
N ALA A 15 -20.59 -5.05 31.60
CA ALA A 15 -20.31 -3.61 31.68
C ALA A 15 -19.15 -3.14 30.77
N PHE A 16 -18.30 -4.05 30.30
CA PHE A 16 -17.18 -3.68 29.42
C PHE A 16 -17.58 -3.59 27.93
N ALA A 17 -18.66 -4.28 27.54
CA ALA A 17 -19.17 -4.22 26.17
C ALA A 17 -19.98 -2.96 25.86
N LEU A 18 -20.53 -2.30 26.89
CA LEU A 18 -21.34 -1.09 26.74
C LEU A 18 -20.53 0.22 26.69
N LEU A 19 -19.26 0.20 27.11
CA LEU A 19 -18.40 1.39 27.05
C LEU A 19 -17.78 1.63 25.67
N LEU A 20 -17.76 0.64 24.76
CA LEU A 20 -17.27 0.81 23.40
C LEU A 20 -18.30 1.44 22.45
N ALA A 21 -19.58 1.50 22.84
CA ALA A 21 -20.66 2.06 22.02
C ALA A 21 -20.84 3.57 22.17
N ALA A 22 -20.08 4.22 23.07
CA ALA A 22 -20.24 5.64 23.38
C ALA A 22 -19.09 6.54 22.89
N LEU A 23 -18.26 6.06 21.95
CA LEU A 23 -17.32 6.94 21.28
C LEU A 23 -18.09 7.81 20.28
N PRO A 24 -17.90 9.15 20.29
CA PRO A 24 -18.55 10.03 19.34
C PRO A 24 -18.22 9.59 17.91
N ALA A 25 -19.18 9.72 17.01
CA ALA A 25 -19.06 9.30 15.60
C ALA A 25 -17.79 9.85 14.92
N GLU A 26 -17.28 10.97 15.40
CA GLU A 26 -16.03 11.60 14.94
C GLU A 26 -14.76 10.79 15.30
N ALA A 27 -14.77 10.10 16.45
CA ALA A 27 -13.65 9.24 16.83
C ALA A 27 -13.63 7.94 16.02
N GLN A 28 -14.79 7.45 15.60
CA GLN A 28 -14.91 6.27 14.74
C GLN A 28 -14.41 6.57 13.32
N THR A 29 -14.70 7.76 12.79
CA THR A 29 -14.20 8.21 11.48
C THR A 29 -12.68 8.39 11.47
N PHE A 30 -12.11 8.90 12.54
CA PHE A 30 -10.66 9.08 12.65
C PHE A 30 -9.94 7.71 12.71
N GLN A 31 -10.51 6.75 13.43
CA GLN A 31 -9.95 5.40 13.55
C GLN A 31 -10.06 4.62 12.24
N GLN A 32 -11.17 4.74 11.53
CA GLN A 32 -11.35 4.16 10.19
C GLN A 32 -10.42 4.81 9.15
N MET A 33 -10.21 6.12 9.25
CA MET A 33 -9.32 6.86 8.35
C MET A 33 -7.84 6.50 8.59
N TRP A 34 -7.45 6.21 9.85
CA TRP A 34 -6.10 5.75 10.19
C TRP A 34 -5.87 4.29 9.79
N MET A 35 -6.82 3.40 10.07
CA MET A 35 -6.72 1.99 9.68
C MET A 35 -6.75 1.82 8.16
N GLY A 36 -7.54 2.61 7.43
CA GLY A 36 -7.55 2.62 5.98
C GLY A 36 -6.23 3.12 5.36
N ARG A 37 -5.40 3.85 6.11
CA ARG A 37 -4.08 4.31 5.68
C ARG A 37 -2.98 3.27 5.91
N ILE A 38 -3.16 2.38 6.89
CA ILE A 38 -2.17 1.37 7.28
C ILE A 38 -2.30 0.08 6.45
N ALA A 39 -3.48 -0.22 5.97
CA ALA A 39 -3.78 -1.44 5.23
C ALA A 39 -4.32 -1.15 3.84
N ARG A 40 -3.51 -0.51 2.97
CA ARG A 40 -3.83 -0.63 1.56
C ARG A 40 -3.45 -2.06 1.14
N PRO A 41 -4.43 -2.90 0.74
CA PRO A 41 -4.11 -4.26 0.32
C PRO A 41 -3.10 -4.21 -0.83
N PRO A 42 -2.22 -5.21 -0.95
CA PRO A 42 -1.36 -5.33 -2.11
C PRO A 42 -2.22 -5.25 -3.36
N ALA A 43 -1.77 -4.48 -4.35
CA ALA A 43 -2.44 -4.46 -5.64
C ALA A 43 -2.09 -5.77 -6.35
N ASP A 44 -2.97 -6.76 -6.21
CA ASP A 44 -2.88 -8.00 -6.96
C ASP A 44 -3.53 -7.79 -8.34
N ASN A 45 -2.87 -8.22 -9.42
CA ASN A 45 -3.28 -7.98 -10.81
C ASN A 45 -3.38 -6.50 -11.22
N ALA A 46 -2.43 -5.70 -10.81
CA ALA A 46 -2.31 -4.33 -11.28
C ALA A 46 -1.60 -4.24 -12.63
N GLU A 47 -1.91 -3.21 -13.41
CA GLU A 47 -1.14 -2.89 -14.61
C GLU A 47 -0.04 -1.87 -14.31
N ALA A 48 1.13 -2.11 -14.88
CA ALA A 48 2.24 -1.17 -14.88
C ALA A 48 2.67 -0.87 -16.32
N SER A 49 3.07 0.36 -16.56
CA SER A 49 3.58 0.83 -17.84
C SER A 49 5.03 1.32 -17.74
N VAL A 50 5.61 1.69 -18.88
CA VAL A 50 6.98 2.16 -18.97
C VAL A 50 6.99 3.59 -19.47
N TYR A 51 7.83 4.46 -18.89
CA TYR A 51 8.04 5.83 -19.32
C TYR A 51 9.52 6.18 -19.41
N TRP A 52 9.89 7.13 -20.31
CA TRP A 52 11.30 7.47 -20.56
C TRP A 52 11.52 8.90 -21.09
N GLU A 53 10.46 9.66 -21.31
CA GLU A 53 10.57 10.92 -22.06
C GLU A 53 10.76 12.15 -21.17
N ASP A 54 10.65 12.04 -19.86
CA ASP A 54 10.75 13.16 -18.95
C ASP A 54 12.21 13.61 -18.74
N LYS A 55 12.40 14.94 -18.64
CA LYS A 55 13.70 15.53 -18.32
C LYS A 55 13.93 15.62 -16.81
N TRP A 56 12.86 15.79 -16.05
CA TRP A 56 12.88 15.99 -14.60
C TRP A 56 11.86 15.07 -13.95
N ASP A 57 12.23 14.50 -12.81
CA ASP A 57 11.28 13.76 -11.99
C ASP A 57 10.44 14.73 -11.11
N ALA A 58 9.39 14.22 -10.51
CA ALA A 58 8.50 15.05 -9.66
C ALA A 58 9.17 15.57 -8.38
N ARG A 59 10.39 15.14 -8.06
CA ARG A 59 11.23 15.69 -6.98
C ARG A 59 12.03 16.93 -7.43
N GLY A 60 11.94 17.30 -8.71
CA GLY A 60 12.75 18.36 -9.31
C GLY A 60 14.20 17.94 -9.60
N LYS A 61 14.51 16.64 -9.64
CA LYS A 61 15.80 16.11 -10.02
C LYS A 61 15.80 15.64 -11.46
N ARG A 62 16.98 15.65 -12.09
CA ARG A 62 17.12 15.14 -13.47
C ARG A 62 16.70 13.67 -13.50
N PHE A 63 15.73 13.34 -14.35
CA PHE A 63 15.29 11.99 -14.56
C PHE A 63 16.38 11.14 -15.25
N LYS A 64 16.58 9.95 -14.75
CA LYS A 64 17.58 9.01 -15.28
C LYS A 64 16.87 7.73 -15.73
N PRO A 65 16.49 7.63 -16.99
CA PRO A 65 15.66 6.53 -17.47
C PRO A 65 16.28 5.14 -17.29
N HIS A 66 17.60 5.02 -17.23
CA HIS A 66 18.29 3.73 -17.08
C HIS A 66 18.50 3.31 -15.62
N GLU A 67 18.27 4.19 -14.65
CA GLU A 67 18.23 3.81 -13.22
C GLU A 67 16.89 3.16 -12.88
N VAL A 68 16.91 2.25 -11.90
CA VAL A 68 15.66 1.60 -11.43
C VAL A 68 14.87 2.58 -10.60
N SER A 69 13.73 3.01 -11.09
CA SER A 69 12.77 3.83 -10.38
C SER A 69 11.36 3.64 -10.91
N CYS A 70 10.38 4.08 -10.16
CA CYS A 70 9.00 4.07 -10.60
C CYS A 70 8.26 5.35 -10.19
N ALA A 71 7.15 5.59 -10.88
CA ALA A 71 6.19 6.62 -10.56
C ALA A 71 4.96 6.01 -9.89
N HIS A 72 4.45 6.70 -8.88
CA HIS A 72 3.19 6.38 -8.20
C HIS A 72 2.43 7.66 -7.87
N ARG A 73 1.09 7.61 -7.95
CA ARG A 73 0.25 8.83 -7.81
C ARG A 73 0.39 9.52 -6.47
N THR A 74 0.40 8.76 -5.37
CA THR A 74 0.21 9.29 -4.02
C THR A 74 1.24 8.82 -2.99
N GLU A 75 2.04 7.79 -3.31
CA GLU A 75 3.03 7.29 -2.36
C GLU A 75 4.14 8.31 -2.10
N ALA A 76 4.68 8.31 -0.89
CA ALA A 76 5.79 9.19 -0.54
C ALA A 76 7.02 8.88 -1.43
N PHE A 77 7.75 9.91 -1.81
CA PHE A 77 9.02 9.72 -2.51
C PHE A 77 10.00 8.95 -1.63
N GLY A 78 10.71 8.00 -2.24
CA GLY A 78 11.60 7.08 -1.54
C GLY A 78 10.92 5.82 -1.00
N THR A 79 9.58 5.71 -1.08
CA THR A 79 8.90 4.44 -0.80
C THR A 79 9.42 3.38 -1.75
N ILE A 80 9.84 2.24 -1.22
CA ILE A 80 10.31 1.11 -2.02
C ILE A 80 9.16 0.12 -2.19
N PHE A 81 8.85 -0.19 -3.43
CA PHE A 81 7.94 -1.27 -3.77
C PHE A 81 8.69 -2.53 -4.17
N VAL A 82 8.24 -3.65 -3.67
CA VAL A 82 8.58 -4.98 -4.20
C VAL A 82 7.54 -5.29 -5.26
N VAL A 83 7.97 -5.35 -6.50
CA VAL A 83 7.10 -5.57 -7.65
C VAL A 83 7.43 -6.89 -8.29
N THR A 84 6.43 -7.72 -8.57
CA THR A 84 6.57 -8.99 -9.26
C THR A 84 5.79 -8.93 -10.56
N ASN A 85 6.45 -9.21 -11.68
CA ASN A 85 5.82 -9.38 -12.97
C ASN A 85 5.14 -10.75 -13.02
N LEU A 86 3.83 -10.77 -13.24
CA LEU A 86 3.03 -12.00 -13.24
C LEU A 86 3.25 -12.88 -14.48
N ASP A 87 3.74 -12.30 -15.57
CA ASP A 87 3.92 -13.03 -16.82
C ASP A 87 5.23 -13.83 -16.85
N ASN A 88 6.26 -13.41 -16.10
CA ASN A 88 7.57 -14.06 -16.07
C ASN A 88 8.12 -14.37 -14.67
N GLY A 89 7.42 -13.97 -13.60
CA GLY A 89 7.82 -14.19 -12.21
C GLY A 89 9.01 -13.36 -11.72
N LYS A 90 9.57 -12.47 -12.55
CA LYS A 90 10.69 -11.60 -12.14
C LYS A 90 10.23 -10.60 -11.09
N LYS A 91 11.11 -10.36 -10.11
CA LYS A 91 10.86 -9.44 -8.99
C LYS A 91 11.94 -8.38 -8.92
N ILE A 92 11.53 -7.14 -8.63
CA ILE A 92 12.46 -6.03 -8.40
C ILE A 92 12.01 -5.20 -7.19
N GLU A 93 12.97 -4.51 -6.58
CA GLU A 93 12.69 -3.38 -5.69
C GLU A 93 12.72 -2.09 -6.50
N CYS A 94 11.66 -1.29 -6.39
CA CYS A 94 11.47 -0.09 -7.18
C CYS A 94 11.18 1.11 -6.29
N PRO A 95 12.11 2.04 -6.12
CA PRO A 95 11.87 3.26 -5.36
C PRO A 95 10.98 4.24 -6.14
N VAL A 96 10.03 4.85 -5.45
CA VAL A 96 9.13 5.87 -6.01
C VAL A 96 9.86 7.20 -6.04
N PHE A 97 10.12 7.73 -7.24
CA PHE A 97 10.78 9.02 -7.44
C PHE A 97 9.96 9.97 -8.29
N ASP A 98 8.85 9.52 -8.85
CA ASP A 98 8.04 10.31 -9.76
C ASP A 98 6.54 10.18 -9.48
N ARG A 99 5.73 10.97 -10.18
CA ARG A 99 4.27 10.98 -10.11
C ARG A 99 3.66 10.41 -11.39
N GLY A 100 2.60 9.67 -11.21
CA GLY A 100 1.88 8.93 -12.24
C GLY A 100 1.67 7.48 -11.81
N PRO A 101 1.14 6.62 -12.67
CA PRO A 101 0.50 6.91 -13.95
C PRO A 101 -0.84 7.63 -13.78
N TYR A 102 -1.21 8.46 -14.75
CA TYR A 102 -2.52 9.15 -14.76
C TYR A 102 -3.56 8.40 -15.60
N ALA A 103 -3.15 7.39 -16.36
CA ALA A 103 -4.05 6.52 -17.08
C ALA A 103 -4.83 5.61 -16.11
N GLN A 104 -6.12 5.41 -16.39
CA GLN A 104 -6.96 4.54 -15.57
C GLN A 104 -6.48 3.09 -15.65
N GLY A 105 -6.63 2.35 -14.55
CA GLY A 105 -6.25 0.95 -14.46
C GLY A 105 -4.77 0.70 -14.17
N ARG A 106 -3.89 1.69 -14.37
CA ARG A 106 -2.45 1.58 -14.09
C ARG A 106 -2.11 2.02 -12.67
N VAL A 107 -1.20 1.32 -12.04
CA VAL A 107 -0.77 1.56 -10.65
C VAL A 107 0.64 2.11 -10.59
N LEU A 108 1.52 1.65 -11.46
CA LEU A 108 2.92 2.07 -11.53
C LEU A 108 3.35 2.38 -12.96
N ASP A 109 4.26 3.34 -13.10
CA ASP A 109 5.07 3.49 -14.30
C ASP A 109 6.53 3.18 -13.97
N PHE A 110 7.15 2.32 -14.78
CA PHE A 110 8.56 1.95 -14.64
C PHE A 110 9.44 2.86 -15.48
N SER A 111 10.61 3.23 -14.94
CA SER A 111 11.72 3.70 -15.77
C SER A 111 12.18 2.59 -16.71
N LEU A 112 12.93 2.92 -17.77
CA LEU A 112 13.52 1.90 -18.67
C LEU A 112 14.40 0.90 -17.93
N GLY A 113 15.15 1.35 -16.92
CA GLY A 113 16.00 0.49 -16.10
C GLY A 113 15.19 -0.52 -15.29
N ALA A 114 14.08 -0.08 -14.69
CA ALA A 114 13.16 -0.96 -13.97
C ALA A 114 12.46 -1.94 -14.91
N ALA A 115 11.94 -1.43 -16.04
CA ALA A 115 11.26 -2.23 -17.05
C ALA A 115 12.15 -3.35 -17.59
N LYS A 116 13.40 -3.04 -17.93
CA LYS A 116 14.39 -4.02 -18.40
C LYS A 116 14.67 -5.10 -17.36
N LYS A 117 14.85 -4.72 -16.10
CA LYS A 117 15.11 -5.69 -15.01
C LYS A 117 13.93 -6.62 -14.77
N ILE A 118 12.71 -6.10 -14.76
CA ILE A 118 11.51 -6.90 -14.50
C ILE A 118 10.98 -7.62 -15.76
N GLY A 119 11.53 -7.30 -16.92
CA GLY A 119 11.09 -7.87 -18.18
C GLY A 119 9.70 -7.40 -18.61
N CYS A 120 9.45 -6.09 -18.48
CA CYS A 120 8.22 -5.43 -18.89
C CYS A 120 8.47 -4.68 -20.21
N ASP A 121 7.81 -5.07 -21.28
CA ASP A 121 7.91 -4.44 -22.60
C ASP A 121 6.63 -3.63 -22.87
N GLY A 122 6.58 -2.40 -22.36
CA GLY A 122 5.49 -1.47 -22.51
C GLY A 122 4.42 -1.57 -21.43
N LEU A 123 3.59 -2.60 -21.44
CA LEU A 123 2.52 -2.82 -20.45
C LEU A 123 2.64 -4.23 -19.88
N CYS A 124 2.57 -4.35 -18.56
CA CYS A 124 2.68 -5.65 -17.89
C CYS A 124 1.79 -5.75 -16.66
N ARG A 125 1.40 -6.99 -16.34
CA ARG A 125 0.64 -7.31 -15.12
C ARG A 125 1.59 -7.55 -13.97
N VAL A 126 1.32 -6.90 -12.85
CA VAL A 126 2.20 -6.94 -11.69
C VAL A 126 1.44 -7.12 -10.38
N THR A 127 2.12 -7.66 -9.38
CA THR A 127 1.77 -7.45 -7.97
C THR A 127 2.67 -6.37 -7.40
N VAL A 128 2.12 -5.51 -6.56
CA VAL A 128 2.84 -4.40 -5.94
C VAL A 128 2.69 -4.47 -4.43
N ARG A 129 3.78 -4.55 -3.70
CA ARG A 129 3.81 -4.55 -2.24
C ARG A 129 4.84 -3.53 -1.74
N ARG A 130 4.59 -2.87 -0.63
CA ARG A 130 5.63 -2.05 0.00
C ARG A 130 6.68 -2.95 0.63
N ALA A 131 7.96 -2.60 0.47
CA ALA A 131 9.03 -3.26 1.20
C ALA A 131 8.89 -3.01 2.71
N GLY A 132 9.13 -4.05 3.51
CA GLY A 132 9.06 -3.98 4.99
C GLY A 132 7.67 -4.26 5.58
N TYR A 133 6.70 -4.66 4.79
CA TYR A 133 5.40 -5.15 5.24
C TYR A 133 5.23 -6.60 4.73
N GLU A 134 5.89 -7.54 5.39
CA GLU A 134 5.61 -8.97 5.28
C GLU A 134 4.65 -9.43 6.37
#